data_12e64b4b41af6f05183f86d220188348
#
_entry.id   12e64b4b41af6f05183f86d220188348
#
_cell.length_a   1.000
_cell.length_b   1.000
_cell.length_c   1.000
_cell.angle_alpha   90.00
_cell.angle_beta   90.00
_cell.angle_gamma   90.00
#
_symmetry.space_group_name_H-M   'P 1'
#
loop_
_entity.id
_entity.type
_entity.pdbx_description
1 polymer ?
#
loop_
_entity_poly.entity_id
_entity_poly.type
_entity_poly.pdbx_seq_one_letter_code
_entity_poly.pdbx_strand_id
1 'polypeptide(L)'
;MTAPWERRKPPYIIAEIGVNHDGDVSRAIELTDAAADAGASAIKLQCFSTDHLMSRAARLAAYQRNAGERDPFAMLRRLEITLDEMAVIVERAQKRGVDAIVTVFSVELVSPCAELDWTCFKSASPDIIHRPLLEAMAATNRPLIVSTGAATLEEVERAAAWLRPCAAELAFLQCVSSYPTPTEFAAIGAMASIAEATHTPVGYSDHTASTDTGAIAVQCGARILEKHLTYDCTAAGPDHAASLDPDAFATYVTLARQAAMAPVGGRGSDSSNATNDVRIGTPLKSVLPIENDVRRASRQSIVTMRELHAGDTITSSDVTFKRPGSGIEPWRLDEILGRHITRTVEADTPLTDADLA
;
A
#
# COMPACT_ATOMS: atom_id res chain seq x y z
N MET A 1 -4.12 -15.30 15.79
CA MET A 1 -5.00 -15.85 14.70
C MET A 1 -4.08 -16.25 13.55
N THR A 2 -4.33 -17.38 12.89
CA THR A 2 -3.58 -17.75 11.68
C THR A 2 -3.86 -16.76 10.55
N ALA A 3 -2.83 -16.34 9.83
CA ALA A 3 -2.96 -15.39 8.73
C ALA A 3 -3.93 -15.86 7.63
N PRO A 4 -4.67 -14.95 6.98
CA PRO A 4 -5.64 -15.32 5.95
C PRO A 4 -4.98 -16.02 4.76
N TRP A 5 -3.75 -15.65 4.38
CA TRP A 5 -2.98 -16.29 3.32
C TRP A 5 -2.43 -17.67 3.67
N GLU A 6 -2.47 -18.08 4.95
CA GLU A 6 -2.15 -19.44 5.39
C GLU A 6 -3.41 -20.34 5.43
N ARG A 7 -4.58 -19.76 5.69
CA ARG A 7 -5.86 -20.48 5.78
C ARG A 7 -6.47 -20.85 4.44
N ARG A 8 -6.18 -20.06 3.40
CA ARG A 8 -6.69 -20.28 2.02
C ARG A 8 -5.61 -20.92 1.15
N LYS A 9 -6.04 -21.65 0.12
CA LYS A 9 -5.10 -22.15 -0.88
C LYS A 9 -4.43 -20.98 -1.61
N PRO A 10 -3.10 -20.99 -1.80
CA PRO A 10 -2.41 -19.95 -2.55
C PRO A 10 -2.81 -19.96 -4.04
N PRO A 11 -2.71 -18.79 -4.73
CA PRO A 11 -2.42 -17.49 -4.15
C PRO A 11 -3.64 -16.91 -3.42
N TYR A 12 -3.37 -16.13 -2.36
CA TYR A 12 -4.37 -15.28 -1.72
C TYR A 12 -4.48 -13.99 -2.54
N ILE A 13 -5.62 -13.79 -3.21
CA ILE A 13 -5.80 -12.71 -4.21
C ILE A 13 -6.67 -11.61 -3.63
N ILE A 14 -6.11 -10.40 -3.55
CA ILE A 14 -6.75 -9.19 -3.00
C ILE A 14 -7.20 -8.31 -4.17
N ALA A 15 -8.50 -8.04 -4.26
CA ALA A 15 -9.05 -7.01 -5.13
C ALA A 15 -9.00 -5.66 -4.40
N GLU A 16 -8.11 -4.75 -4.82
CA GLU A 16 -8.08 -3.37 -4.34
C GLU A 16 -9.20 -2.58 -5.03
N ILE A 17 -10.23 -2.20 -4.29
CA ILE A 17 -11.35 -1.40 -4.77
C ILE A 17 -11.31 0.06 -4.30
N GLY A 18 -10.50 0.38 -3.29
CA GLY A 18 -10.17 1.76 -2.93
C GLY A 18 -9.06 2.30 -3.86
N VAL A 19 -9.21 3.48 -4.46
CA VAL A 19 -10.31 4.46 -4.36
C VAL A 19 -11.25 4.44 -5.57
N ASN A 20 -11.32 3.34 -6.33
CA ASN A 20 -12.11 3.21 -7.56
C ASN A 20 -13.63 3.22 -7.32
N HIS A 21 -14.05 3.28 -6.07
CA HIS A 21 -15.44 3.55 -5.70
C HIS A 21 -15.82 5.03 -5.81
N ASP A 22 -14.87 5.95 -6.07
CA ASP A 22 -15.08 7.40 -6.25
C ASP A 22 -15.86 8.09 -5.11
N GLY A 23 -15.75 7.58 -3.87
CA GLY A 23 -16.50 8.07 -2.71
C GLY A 23 -17.97 7.59 -2.67
N ASP A 24 -18.38 6.67 -3.53
CA ASP A 24 -19.74 6.13 -3.59
C ASP A 24 -19.79 4.72 -2.99
N VAL A 25 -20.52 4.58 -1.89
CA VAL A 25 -20.71 3.31 -1.16
C VAL A 25 -21.42 2.26 -2.01
N SER A 26 -22.40 2.67 -2.83
CA SER A 26 -23.12 1.74 -3.70
C SER A 26 -22.17 1.12 -4.73
N ARG A 27 -21.28 1.92 -5.30
CA ARG A 27 -20.23 1.44 -6.20
C ARG A 27 -19.22 0.55 -5.50
N ALA A 28 -18.82 0.87 -4.26
CA ALA A 28 -17.95 0.00 -3.48
C ALA A 28 -18.59 -1.37 -3.22
N ILE A 29 -19.90 -1.43 -3.00
CA ILE A 29 -20.67 -2.67 -2.87
C ILE A 29 -20.69 -3.45 -4.19
N GLU A 30 -20.94 -2.79 -5.33
CA GLU A 30 -20.91 -3.39 -6.67
C GLU A 30 -19.51 -3.97 -6.99
N LEU A 31 -18.45 -3.24 -6.67
CA LEU A 31 -17.06 -3.71 -6.83
C LEU A 31 -16.75 -4.90 -5.90
N THR A 32 -17.30 -4.90 -4.68
CA THR A 32 -17.19 -6.04 -3.75
C THR A 32 -17.85 -7.29 -4.32
N ASP A 33 -19.03 -7.14 -4.92
CA ASP A 33 -19.73 -8.24 -5.59
C ASP A 33 -18.94 -8.76 -6.80
N ALA A 34 -18.46 -7.86 -7.65
CA ALA A 34 -17.65 -8.21 -8.80
C ALA A 34 -16.34 -8.93 -8.41
N ALA A 35 -15.66 -8.48 -7.35
CA ALA A 35 -14.48 -9.13 -6.82
C ALA A 35 -14.78 -10.57 -6.37
N ALA A 36 -15.89 -10.76 -5.64
CA ALA A 36 -16.32 -12.08 -5.17
C ALA A 36 -16.68 -13.01 -6.35
N ASP A 37 -17.42 -12.51 -7.34
CA ASP A 37 -17.79 -13.28 -8.54
C ASP A 37 -16.57 -13.66 -9.39
N ALA A 38 -15.59 -12.77 -9.49
CA ALA A 38 -14.30 -13.06 -10.14
C ALA A 38 -13.42 -14.03 -9.34
N GLY A 39 -13.81 -14.34 -8.10
CA GLY A 39 -13.12 -15.30 -7.24
C GLY A 39 -11.96 -14.71 -6.45
N ALA A 40 -11.94 -13.43 -6.15
CA ALA A 40 -11.00 -12.85 -5.18
C ALA A 40 -11.07 -13.55 -3.83
N SER A 41 -9.96 -13.56 -3.09
CA SER A 41 -9.91 -14.03 -1.70
C SER A 41 -10.37 -12.95 -0.73
N ALA A 42 -10.09 -11.69 -1.07
CA ALA A 42 -10.40 -10.51 -0.27
C ALA A 42 -10.68 -9.30 -1.15
N ILE A 43 -11.45 -8.35 -0.59
CA ILE A 43 -11.45 -6.95 -1.06
C ILE A 43 -10.55 -6.11 -0.17
N LYS A 44 -10.06 -4.97 -0.70
CA LYS A 44 -9.32 -3.99 0.09
C LYS A 44 -9.89 -2.59 -0.08
N LEU A 45 -9.99 -1.87 1.04
CA LEU A 45 -10.37 -0.47 1.13
C LEU A 45 -9.21 0.39 1.64
N GLN A 46 -9.36 1.70 1.50
CA GLN A 46 -8.38 2.69 1.97
C GLN A 46 -9.05 3.61 3.01
N CYS A 47 -8.57 3.58 4.25
CA CYS A 47 -9.02 4.42 5.35
C CYS A 47 -8.07 5.61 5.51
N PHE A 48 -8.50 6.79 5.08
CA PHE A 48 -7.75 8.04 5.21
C PHE A 48 -8.69 9.20 5.50
N SER A 49 -8.13 10.26 6.06
CA SER A 49 -8.73 11.59 6.15
C SER A 49 -7.76 12.56 5.50
N THR A 50 -8.25 13.38 4.59
CA THR A 50 -7.43 14.37 3.87
C THR A 50 -6.70 15.29 4.83
N ASP A 51 -7.37 15.73 5.90
CA ASP A 51 -6.81 16.66 6.87
C ASP A 51 -5.70 16.02 7.73
N HIS A 52 -5.76 14.70 7.97
CA HIS A 52 -4.70 13.96 8.66
C HIS A 52 -3.55 13.56 7.73
N LEU A 53 -3.82 13.42 6.42
CA LEU A 53 -2.85 12.88 5.47
C LEU A 53 -2.05 13.97 4.73
N MET A 54 -2.64 15.16 4.51
CA MET A 54 -2.07 16.20 3.64
C MET A 54 -1.67 17.42 4.43
N SER A 55 -0.44 17.90 4.24
CA SER A 55 0.00 19.23 4.72
C SER A 55 -0.14 20.27 3.61
N ARG A 56 -0.04 21.56 3.97
CA ARG A 56 -0.02 22.69 3.01
C ARG A 56 1.06 22.55 1.93
N ALA A 57 2.11 21.78 2.19
CA ALA A 57 3.20 21.55 1.26
C ALA A 57 2.89 20.43 0.23
N ALA A 58 1.76 19.71 0.39
CA ALA A 58 1.40 18.59 -0.46
C ALA A 58 1.26 18.95 -1.94
N ARG A 59 1.60 18.01 -2.81
CA ARG A 59 1.53 18.15 -4.27
C ARG A 59 1.00 16.86 -4.88
N LEU A 60 0.39 16.99 -6.05
CA LEU A 60 -0.02 15.83 -6.84
C LEU A 60 1.19 15.11 -7.42
N ALA A 61 1.17 13.76 -7.42
CA ALA A 61 2.08 12.95 -8.20
C ALA A 61 1.77 13.07 -9.71
N ALA A 62 2.72 12.70 -10.56
CA ALA A 62 2.57 12.84 -12.01
C ALA A 62 1.36 12.07 -12.54
N TYR A 63 1.15 10.83 -12.09
CA TYR A 63 0.01 10.00 -12.54
C TYR A 63 -1.34 10.63 -12.16
N GLN A 64 -1.46 11.27 -10.99
CA GLN A 64 -2.67 11.99 -10.59
C GLN A 64 -2.94 13.20 -11.49
N ARG A 65 -1.90 13.98 -11.81
CA ARG A 65 -2.01 15.09 -12.79
C ARG A 65 -2.41 14.57 -14.17
N ASN A 66 -1.87 13.44 -14.60
CA ASN A 66 -2.20 12.81 -15.88
C ASN A 66 -3.65 12.29 -15.91
N ALA A 67 -4.20 11.87 -14.75
CA ALA A 67 -5.61 11.53 -14.58
C ALA A 67 -6.53 12.76 -14.53
N GLY A 68 -5.99 13.99 -14.69
CA GLY A 68 -6.76 15.23 -14.75
C GLY A 68 -6.93 15.94 -13.41
N GLU A 69 -6.35 15.44 -12.33
CA GLU A 69 -6.42 16.07 -11.00
C GLU A 69 -5.61 17.36 -10.96
N ARG A 70 -6.12 18.36 -10.25
CA ARG A 70 -5.50 19.69 -10.13
C ARG A 70 -5.21 20.12 -8.70
N ASP A 71 -5.97 19.60 -7.73
CA ASP A 71 -5.86 19.90 -6.31
C ASP A 71 -5.82 18.58 -5.52
N PRO A 72 -4.72 18.29 -4.81
CA PRO A 72 -4.59 17.05 -4.04
C PRO A 72 -5.61 16.95 -2.89
N PHE A 73 -6.01 18.08 -2.28
CA PHE A 73 -7.01 18.08 -1.22
C PHE A 73 -8.41 17.79 -1.75
N ALA A 74 -8.81 18.48 -2.84
CA ALA A 74 -10.12 18.26 -3.45
C ALA A 74 -10.25 16.82 -3.98
N MET A 75 -9.19 16.28 -4.58
CA MET A 75 -9.14 14.90 -5.03
C MET A 75 -9.40 13.93 -3.88
N LEU A 76 -8.62 14.00 -2.79
CA LEU A 76 -8.76 13.07 -1.68
C LEU A 76 -10.10 13.22 -0.96
N ARG A 77 -10.57 14.44 -0.68
CA ARG A 77 -11.87 14.67 -0.02
C ARG A 77 -13.05 14.06 -0.79
N ARG A 78 -12.99 14.05 -2.12
CA ARG A 78 -14.00 13.40 -2.97
C ARG A 78 -13.98 11.88 -2.81
N LEU A 79 -12.84 11.30 -2.51
CA LEU A 79 -12.61 9.86 -2.46
C LEU A 79 -12.73 9.27 -1.05
N GLU A 80 -12.90 10.12 -0.02
CA GLU A 80 -13.11 9.66 1.35
C GLU A 80 -14.45 8.93 1.49
N ILE A 81 -14.45 7.85 2.26
CA ILE A 81 -15.63 7.19 2.82
C ILE A 81 -15.45 7.05 4.32
N THR A 82 -16.55 7.21 5.05
CA THR A 82 -16.55 7.14 6.52
C THR A 82 -16.41 5.72 7.04
N LEU A 83 -16.07 5.57 8.32
CA LEU A 83 -16.00 4.24 8.96
C LEU A 83 -17.37 3.53 8.98
N ASP A 84 -18.46 4.26 9.16
CA ASP A 84 -19.81 3.70 9.10
C ASP A 84 -20.12 3.16 7.70
N GLU A 85 -19.74 3.87 6.66
CA GLU A 85 -19.84 3.43 5.27
C GLU A 85 -18.95 2.21 4.98
N MET A 86 -17.72 2.21 5.51
CA MET A 86 -16.84 1.04 5.42
C MET A 86 -17.44 -0.19 6.11
N ALA A 87 -18.12 -0.02 7.25
CA ALA A 87 -18.77 -1.11 7.95
C ALA A 87 -19.82 -1.83 7.08
N VAL A 88 -20.59 -1.08 6.29
CA VAL A 88 -21.56 -1.64 5.33
C VAL A 88 -20.87 -2.47 4.24
N ILE A 89 -19.71 -2.01 3.75
CA ILE A 89 -18.94 -2.71 2.72
C ILE A 89 -18.29 -3.98 3.30
N VAL A 90 -17.76 -3.91 4.53
CA VAL A 90 -17.23 -5.08 5.27
C VAL A 90 -18.30 -6.14 5.46
N GLU A 91 -19.51 -5.75 5.90
CA GLU A 91 -20.65 -6.67 6.04
C GLU A 91 -21.01 -7.31 4.68
N ARG A 92 -20.96 -6.54 3.59
CA ARG A 92 -21.18 -7.08 2.24
C ARG A 92 -20.12 -8.11 1.87
N ALA A 93 -18.84 -7.83 2.09
CA ALA A 93 -17.74 -8.76 1.83
C ALA A 93 -17.94 -10.08 2.59
N GLN A 94 -18.30 -10.02 3.88
CA GLN A 94 -18.59 -11.18 4.69
C GLN A 94 -19.77 -12.01 4.14
N LYS A 95 -20.86 -11.37 3.74
CA LYS A 95 -22.01 -12.02 3.09
C LYS A 95 -21.65 -12.70 1.79
N ARG A 96 -20.64 -12.20 1.07
CA ARG A 96 -20.10 -12.78 -0.16
C ARG A 96 -19.03 -13.84 0.10
N GLY A 97 -18.62 -14.06 1.34
CA GLY A 97 -17.61 -15.04 1.73
C GLY A 97 -16.19 -14.66 1.33
N VAL A 98 -15.91 -13.37 1.12
CA VAL A 98 -14.58 -12.81 0.89
C VAL A 98 -14.10 -12.05 2.12
N ASP A 99 -12.79 -12.06 2.35
CA ASP A 99 -12.18 -11.32 3.46
C ASP A 99 -12.21 -9.81 3.17
N ALA A 100 -12.19 -8.98 4.22
CA ALA A 100 -12.06 -7.53 4.09
C ALA A 100 -10.73 -7.07 4.68
N ILE A 101 -9.98 -6.28 3.91
CA ILE A 101 -8.67 -5.72 4.26
C ILE A 101 -8.74 -4.21 4.21
N VAL A 102 -8.00 -3.53 5.08
CA VAL A 102 -7.92 -2.08 5.06
C VAL A 102 -6.48 -1.58 5.04
N THR A 103 -6.20 -0.62 4.16
CA THR A 103 -5.01 0.23 4.24
C THR A 103 -5.34 1.44 5.09
N VAL A 104 -4.58 1.69 6.16
CA VAL A 104 -4.74 2.89 7.01
C VAL A 104 -3.56 3.83 6.76
N PHE A 105 -3.83 5.12 6.62
CA PHE A 105 -2.81 6.11 6.22
C PHE A 105 -2.38 7.07 7.33
N SER A 106 -3.02 7.05 8.49
CA SER A 106 -2.69 7.93 9.61
C SER A 106 -2.80 7.20 10.94
N VAL A 107 -1.92 7.51 11.87
CA VAL A 107 -1.84 6.85 13.20
C VAL A 107 -3.17 6.99 13.95
N GLU A 108 -3.78 8.16 13.87
CA GLU A 108 -5.03 8.52 14.55
C GLU A 108 -6.22 7.68 14.08
N LEU A 109 -6.16 7.17 12.84
CA LEU A 109 -7.23 6.35 12.27
C LEU A 109 -7.09 4.86 12.60
N VAL A 110 -5.95 4.39 13.11
CA VAL A 110 -5.74 2.96 13.37
C VAL A 110 -6.71 2.43 14.42
N SER A 111 -6.83 3.11 15.57
CA SER A 111 -7.70 2.68 16.67
C SER A 111 -9.18 2.66 16.27
N PRO A 112 -9.79 3.74 15.74
CA PRO A 112 -11.19 3.71 15.33
C PRO A 112 -11.43 2.74 14.17
N CYS A 113 -10.48 2.59 13.25
CA CYS A 113 -10.58 1.61 12.16
C CYS A 113 -10.56 0.17 12.70
N ALA A 114 -9.82 -0.12 13.77
CA ALA A 114 -9.73 -1.45 14.37
C ALA A 114 -11.03 -1.93 15.04
N GLU A 115 -12.00 -1.05 15.27
CA GLU A 115 -13.33 -1.41 15.77
C GLU A 115 -14.16 -2.18 14.73
N LEU A 116 -13.82 -2.07 13.45
CA LEU A 116 -14.48 -2.83 12.40
C LEU A 116 -13.84 -4.22 12.22
N ASP A 117 -14.60 -5.14 11.63
CA ASP A 117 -14.22 -6.55 11.52
C ASP A 117 -13.32 -6.83 10.30
N TRP A 118 -12.19 -6.14 10.23
CA TRP A 118 -11.16 -6.39 9.22
C TRP A 118 -10.45 -7.72 9.46
N THR A 119 -10.21 -8.47 8.40
CA THR A 119 -9.41 -9.71 8.47
C THR A 119 -7.92 -9.41 8.63
N CYS A 120 -7.45 -8.31 8.04
CA CYS A 120 -6.03 -7.95 7.96
C CYS A 120 -5.87 -6.44 7.79
N PHE A 121 -4.79 -5.89 8.34
CA PHE A 121 -4.32 -4.53 8.04
C PHE A 121 -3.28 -4.55 6.93
N LYS A 122 -3.20 -3.46 6.21
CA LYS A 122 -2.22 -3.23 5.13
C LYS A 122 -1.57 -1.86 5.29
N SER A 123 -0.27 -1.75 5.01
CA SER A 123 0.37 -0.46 4.82
C SER A 123 0.51 -0.13 3.34
N ALA A 124 0.31 1.12 2.96
CA ALA A 124 0.68 1.59 1.63
C ALA A 124 2.21 1.60 1.46
N SER A 125 2.69 1.47 0.23
CA SER A 125 4.13 1.45 -0.08
C SER A 125 4.91 2.65 0.48
N PRO A 126 4.42 3.91 0.36
CA PRO A 126 5.12 5.06 0.92
C PRO A 126 5.33 5.01 2.43
N ASP A 127 4.45 4.30 3.15
CA ASP A 127 4.44 4.25 4.60
C ASP A 127 5.41 3.22 5.19
N ILE A 128 6.24 2.57 4.39
CA ILE A 128 7.28 1.64 4.86
C ILE A 128 8.28 2.32 5.83
N ILE A 129 8.44 3.63 5.71
CA ILE A 129 9.28 4.45 6.61
C ILE A 129 8.50 5.02 7.80
N HIS A 130 7.19 4.77 7.88
CA HIS A 130 6.33 5.34 8.89
C HIS A 130 6.23 4.42 10.12
N ARG A 131 7.35 4.31 10.88
CA ARG A 131 7.45 3.42 12.05
C ARG A 131 6.25 3.55 13.01
N PRO A 132 5.83 4.78 13.44
CA PRO A 132 4.69 4.92 14.35
C PRO A 132 3.38 4.31 13.80
N LEU A 133 3.11 4.47 12.49
CA LEU A 133 1.91 3.89 11.86
C LEU A 133 1.99 2.36 11.77
N LEU A 134 3.14 1.84 11.37
CA LEU A 134 3.37 0.39 11.26
C LEU A 134 3.24 -0.31 12.62
N GLU A 135 3.83 0.27 13.67
CA GLU A 135 3.74 -0.25 15.05
C GLU A 135 2.30 -0.15 15.59
N ALA A 136 1.58 0.94 15.30
CA ALA A 136 0.17 1.08 15.69
C ALA A 136 -0.72 0.00 15.04
N MET A 137 -0.53 -0.27 13.74
CA MET A 137 -1.25 -1.36 13.06
C MET A 137 -0.88 -2.73 13.65
N ALA A 138 0.39 -2.99 13.91
CA ALA A 138 0.84 -4.25 14.52
C ALA A 138 0.25 -4.46 15.93
N ALA A 139 0.12 -3.39 16.72
CA ALA A 139 -0.47 -3.42 18.06
C ALA A 139 -1.96 -3.83 18.08
N THR A 140 -2.64 -3.83 16.95
CA THR A 140 -4.02 -4.34 16.83
C THR A 140 -4.11 -5.87 16.96
N ASN A 141 -2.97 -6.57 16.94
CA ASN A 141 -2.87 -8.04 16.92
C ASN A 141 -3.58 -8.71 15.73
N ARG A 142 -3.87 -7.98 14.68
CA ARG A 142 -4.34 -8.52 13.40
C ARG A 142 -3.16 -8.78 12.46
N PRO A 143 -3.29 -9.70 11.51
CA PRO A 143 -2.29 -9.88 10.46
C PRO A 143 -1.99 -8.57 9.74
N LEU A 144 -0.73 -8.33 9.39
CA LEU A 144 -0.27 -7.13 8.71
C LEU A 144 0.45 -7.48 7.41
N ILE A 145 0.05 -6.83 6.32
CA ILE A 145 0.74 -6.89 5.03
C ILE A 145 1.43 -5.54 4.78
N VAL A 146 2.71 -5.56 4.44
CA VAL A 146 3.52 -4.36 4.17
C VAL A 146 3.91 -4.32 2.70
N SER A 147 3.51 -3.26 1.98
CA SER A 147 3.97 -3.02 0.60
C SER A 147 5.30 -2.30 0.56
N THR A 148 6.09 -2.56 -0.49
CA THR A 148 7.48 -2.09 -0.60
C THR A 148 7.76 -1.25 -1.85
N GLY A 149 6.74 -0.75 -2.55
CA GLY A 149 6.94 0.12 -3.72
C GLY A 149 7.75 1.37 -3.36
N ALA A 150 8.59 1.82 -4.27
CA ALA A 150 9.50 2.96 -4.07
C ALA A 150 10.38 2.84 -2.80
N ALA A 151 10.68 1.61 -2.34
CA ALA A 151 11.54 1.36 -1.19
C ALA A 151 12.88 0.73 -1.60
N THR A 152 13.93 1.03 -0.83
CA THR A 152 15.21 0.31 -0.89
C THR A 152 15.12 -0.97 -0.07
N LEU A 153 16.02 -1.92 -0.29
CA LEU A 153 16.09 -3.13 0.52
C LEU A 153 16.37 -2.80 1.99
N GLU A 154 17.22 -1.82 2.28
CA GLU A 154 17.51 -1.36 3.63
C GLU A 154 16.26 -0.83 4.36
N GLU A 155 15.38 -0.10 3.66
CA GLU A 155 14.10 0.35 4.24
C GLU A 155 13.18 -0.83 4.55
N VAL A 156 13.18 -1.87 3.72
CA VAL A 156 12.43 -3.12 3.95
C VAL A 156 12.96 -3.86 5.18
N GLU A 157 14.28 -4.02 5.28
CA GLU A 157 14.95 -4.66 6.43
C GLU A 157 14.64 -3.92 7.73
N ARG A 158 14.69 -2.58 7.70
CA ARG A 158 14.39 -1.72 8.84
C ARG A 158 12.93 -1.87 9.28
N ALA A 159 11.98 -1.83 8.35
CA ALA A 159 10.56 -2.05 8.66
C ALA A 159 10.31 -3.45 9.24
N ALA A 160 10.94 -4.48 8.69
CA ALA A 160 10.84 -5.84 9.21
C ALA A 160 11.42 -5.95 10.64
N ALA A 161 12.52 -5.24 10.92
CA ALA A 161 13.12 -5.21 12.26
C ALA A 161 12.19 -4.55 13.30
N TRP A 162 11.50 -3.48 12.95
CA TRP A 162 10.51 -2.84 13.85
C TRP A 162 9.31 -3.75 14.11
N LEU A 163 8.82 -4.45 13.08
CA LEU A 163 7.58 -5.21 13.16
C LEU A 163 7.74 -6.62 13.75
N ARG A 164 8.91 -7.24 13.60
CA ARG A 164 9.17 -8.61 14.08
C ARG A 164 8.85 -8.83 15.56
N PRO A 165 9.10 -7.86 16.49
CA PRO A 165 8.75 -8.03 17.91
C PRO A 165 7.26 -7.89 18.23
N CYS A 166 6.47 -7.24 17.38
CA CYS A 166 5.10 -6.80 17.72
C CYS A 166 4.01 -7.30 16.77
N ALA A 167 4.34 -7.67 15.53
CA ALA A 167 3.34 -8.19 14.59
C ALA A 167 3.08 -9.67 14.84
N ALA A 168 1.79 -10.03 14.99
CA ALA A 168 1.37 -11.42 15.20
C ALA A 168 1.61 -12.28 13.95
N GLU A 169 1.30 -11.75 12.77
CA GLU A 169 1.48 -12.37 11.46
C GLU A 169 1.87 -11.29 10.45
N LEU A 170 2.93 -11.49 9.70
CA LEU A 170 3.52 -10.49 8.82
C LEU A 170 3.79 -11.06 7.44
N ALA A 171 3.50 -10.27 6.38
CA ALA A 171 3.90 -10.55 5.01
C ALA A 171 4.34 -9.28 4.30
N PHE A 172 5.23 -9.40 3.30
CA PHE A 172 5.66 -8.27 2.49
C PHE A 172 5.27 -8.46 1.03
N LEU A 173 4.88 -7.36 0.36
CA LEU A 173 4.59 -7.38 -1.07
C LEU A 173 5.64 -6.57 -1.82
N GLN A 174 6.29 -7.20 -2.79
CA GLN A 174 6.99 -6.46 -3.84
C GLN A 174 5.96 -5.63 -4.61
N CYS A 175 6.33 -4.42 -4.93
CA CYS A 175 5.50 -3.47 -5.65
C CYS A 175 6.37 -2.49 -6.42
N VAL A 176 5.85 -1.95 -7.52
CA VAL A 176 6.39 -0.80 -8.22
C VAL A 176 5.37 0.33 -8.19
N SER A 177 5.74 1.46 -7.57
CA SER A 177 4.85 2.61 -7.39
C SER A 177 4.79 3.49 -8.63
N SER A 178 4.18 2.98 -9.69
CA SER A 178 3.88 3.66 -10.95
C SER A 178 2.50 3.21 -11.45
N TYR A 179 1.63 4.13 -11.86
CA TYR A 179 0.21 3.86 -12.14
C TYR A 179 -0.20 4.38 -13.52
N PRO A 180 -0.30 3.49 -14.57
CA PRO A 180 0.12 2.09 -14.57
C PRO A 180 1.64 1.91 -14.62
N THR A 181 2.11 0.73 -14.15
CA THR A 181 3.49 0.30 -14.34
C THR A 181 3.66 -0.27 -15.75
N PRO A 182 4.60 0.22 -16.57
CA PRO A 182 4.96 -0.46 -17.81
C PRO A 182 5.45 -1.89 -17.51
N THR A 183 5.03 -2.83 -18.31
CA THR A 183 5.19 -4.27 -18.02
C THR A 183 6.65 -4.68 -17.81
N GLU A 184 7.58 -4.09 -18.53
CA GLU A 184 9.03 -4.31 -18.42
C GLU A 184 9.63 -3.85 -17.10
N PHE A 185 8.91 -3.01 -16.33
CA PHE A 185 9.33 -2.52 -15.02
C PHE A 185 8.62 -3.24 -13.85
N ALA A 186 7.90 -4.34 -14.11
CA ALA A 186 7.17 -5.07 -13.05
C ALA A 186 8.09 -5.57 -11.90
N ALA A 187 9.37 -5.83 -12.20
CA ALA A 187 10.42 -6.15 -11.21
C ALA A 187 10.01 -7.27 -10.21
N ILE A 188 9.32 -8.29 -10.69
CA ILE A 188 8.78 -9.39 -9.89
C ILE A 188 9.88 -10.13 -9.12
N GLY A 189 11.07 -10.26 -9.73
CA GLY A 189 12.22 -10.97 -9.15
C GLY A 189 12.69 -10.39 -7.82
N ALA A 190 12.44 -9.11 -7.56
CA ALA A 190 12.80 -8.47 -6.30
C ALA A 190 12.11 -9.09 -5.06
N MET A 191 11.06 -9.92 -5.24
CA MET A 191 10.48 -10.73 -4.16
C MET A 191 11.54 -11.63 -3.50
N ALA A 192 12.54 -12.09 -4.23
CA ALA A 192 13.58 -12.98 -3.69
C ALA A 192 14.40 -12.29 -2.59
N SER A 193 14.91 -11.07 -2.85
CA SER A 193 15.66 -10.31 -1.84
C SER A 193 14.78 -9.87 -0.66
N ILE A 194 13.51 -9.58 -0.89
CA ILE A 194 12.57 -9.27 0.19
C ILE A 194 12.34 -10.50 1.08
N ALA A 195 12.12 -11.68 0.50
CA ALA A 195 11.94 -12.92 1.25
C ALA A 195 13.18 -13.26 2.09
N GLU A 196 14.38 -13.09 1.51
CA GLU A 196 15.65 -13.32 2.19
C GLU A 196 15.86 -12.34 3.36
N ALA A 197 15.59 -11.05 3.15
CA ALA A 197 15.79 -10.01 4.16
C ALA A 197 14.77 -10.08 5.31
N THR A 198 13.51 -10.43 5.00
CA THR A 198 12.43 -10.38 5.99
C THR A 198 12.16 -11.71 6.67
N HIS A 199 12.48 -12.84 6.03
CA HIS A 199 12.12 -14.21 6.46
C HIS A 199 10.60 -14.38 6.68
N THR A 200 9.78 -13.70 5.85
CA THR A 200 8.31 -13.76 5.91
C THR A 200 7.75 -14.23 4.58
N PRO A 201 6.46 -14.64 4.53
CA PRO A 201 5.76 -14.82 3.28
C PRO A 201 5.82 -13.57 2.40
N VAL A 202 6.05 -13.75 1.09
CA VAL A 202 6.11 -12.65 0.13
C VAL A 202 5.00 -12.75 -0.90
N GLY A 203 4.63 -11.61 -1.46
CA GLY A 203 3.67 -11.50 -2.53
C GLY A 203 3.99 -10.35 -3.49
N TYR A 204 3.05 -10.07 -4.38
CA TYR A 204 3.20 -9.05 -5.40
C TYR A 204 1.97 -8.14 -5.46
N SER A 205 2.17 -6.83 -5.31
CA SER A 205 1.15 -5.80 -5.55
C SER A 205 1.36 -5.24 -6.96
N ASP A 206 0.43 -5.54 -7.84
CA ASP A 206 0.54 -5.41 -9.30
C ASP A 206 -0.17 -4.16 -9.82
N HIS A 207 0.60 -3.19 -10.33
CA HIS A 207 0.10 -1.98 -10.97
C HIS A 207 0.25 -1.99 -12.50
N THR A 208 0.59 -3.14 -13.12
CA THR A 208 0.57 -3.26 -14.58
C THR A 208 -0.88 -3.32 -15.09
N ALA A 209 -1.10 -3.06 -16.38
CA ALA A 209 -2.43 -3.26 -17.00
C ALA A 209 -2.63 -4.72 -17.49
N SER A 210 -1.69 -5.63 -17.19
CA SER A 210 -1.71 -7.00 -17.69
C SER A 210 -2.56 -7.94 -16.82
N THR A 211 -3.16 -8.96 -17.46
CA THR A 211 -3.94 -10.01 -16.79
C THR A 211 -3.11 -11.23 -16.41
N ASP A 212 -1.85 -11.34 -16.85
CA ASP A 212 -1.01 -12.53 -16.63
C ASP A 212 0.22 -12.29 -15.73
N THR A 213 0.49 -11.03 -15.35
CA THR A 213 1.62 -10.68 -14.47
C THR A 213 1.53 -11.40 -13.12
N GLY A 214 0.32 -11.54 -12.55
CA GLY A 214 0.10 -12.28 -11.31
C GLY A 214 0.46 -13.75 -11.41
N ALA A 215 0.22 -14.39 -12.56
CA ALA A 215 0.60 -15.79 -12.80
C ALA A 215 2.13 -15.96 -12.77
N ILE A 216 2.89 -15.01 -13.36
CA ILE A 216 4.35 -15.01 -13.30
C ILE A 216 4.84 -14.79 -11.87
N ALA A 217 4.22 -13.86 -11.13
CA ALA A 217 4.56 -13.64 -9.74
C ALA A 217 4.36 -14.91 -8.89
N VAL A 218 3.27 -15.68 -9.12
CA VAL A 218 3.03 -16.97 -8.47
C VAL A 218 4.11 -17.99 -8.84
N GLN A 219 4.52 -18.08 -10.10
CA GLN A 219 5.61 -18.95 -10.53
C GLN A 219 6.95 -18.57 -9.88
N CYS A 220 7.14 -17.27 -9.56
CA CYS A 220 8.29 -16.75 -8.81
C CYS A 220 8.12 -16.87 -7.27
N GLY A 221 7.04 -17.51 -6.78
CA GLY A 221 6.84 -17.79 -5.36
C GLY A 221 5.90 -16.85 -4.61
N ALA A 222 5.17 -15.96 -5.29
CA ALA A 222 4.18 -15.11 -4.64
C ALA A 222 3.08 -15.94 -3.96
N ARG A 223 2.85 -15.72 -2.67
CA ARG A 223 1.75 -16.31 -1.90
C ARG A 223 0.52 -15.41 -1.84
N ILE A 224 0.74 -14.12 -2.01
CA ILE A 224 -0.27 -13.06 -1.97
C ILE A 224 -0.15 -12.26 -3.26
N LEU A 225 -1.29 -11.97 -3.88
CA LEU A 225 -1.39 -11.04 -5.01
C LEU A 225 -2.35 -9.91 -4.63
N GLU A 226 -2.02 -8.69 -5.00
CA GLU A 226 -2.90 -7.54 -4.90
C GLU A 226 -3.03 -6.89 -6.28
N LYS A 227 -4.26 -6.60 -6.70
CA LYS A 227 -4.55 -6.00 -7.99
C LYS A 227 -5.73 -5.04 -7.86
N HIS A 228 -5.61 -3.85 -8.44
CA HIS A 228 -6.71 -2.90 -8.49
C HIS A 228 -7.85 -3.42 -9.38
N LEU A 229 -9.08 -3.28 -8.89
CA LEU A 229 -10.33 -3.57 -9.59
C LEU A 229 -11.12 -2.29 -9.79
N THR A 230 -11.64 -2.08 -10.98
CA THR A 230 -12.49 -0.93 -11.32
C THR A 230 -13.72 -1.38 -12.09
N TYR A 231 -14.76 -0.54 -12.11
CA TYR A 231 -15.91 -0.69 -12.98
C TYR A 231 -15.64 -0.23 -14.44
N ASP A 232 -14.65 0.69 -14.63
CA ASP A 232 -14.25 1.22 -15.92
C ASP A 232 -12.81 1.77 -15.86
N CYS A 233 -11.92 1.18 -16.65
CA CYS A 233 -10.52 1.61 -16.72
C CYS A 233 -10.33 3.01 -17.32
N THR A 234 -11.36 3.56 -18.00
CA THR A 234 -11.35 4.89 -18.61
C THR A 234 -12.01 5.97 -17.74
N ALA A 235 -12.55 5.57 -16.58
CA ALA A 235 -13.16 6.50 -15.65
C ALA A 235 -12.14 7.53 -15.12
N ALA A 236 -12.67 8.71 -14.76
CA ALA A 236 -11.85 9.78 -14.20
C ALA A 236 -11.51 9.49 -12.73
N GLY A 237 -10.22 9.38 -12.41
CA GLY A 237 -9.72 9.11 -11.07
C GLY A 237 -8.29 8.61 -11.11
N PRO A 238 -7.58 8.59 -9.96
CA PRO A 238 -6.15 8.34 -9.95
C PRO A 238 -5.77 6.90 -10.29
N ASP A 239 -6.62 5.90 -9.99
CA ASP A 239 -6.23 4.50 -10.01
C ASP A 239 -6.90 3.67 -11.12
N HIS A 240 -7.95 4.18 -11.78
CA HIS A 240 -8.71 3.45 -12.80
C HIS A 240 -7.84 2.94 -13.95
N ALA A 241 -6.94 3.78 -14.45
CA ALA A 241 -6.06 3.42 -15.58
C ALA A 241 -5.06 2.30 -15.29
N ALA A 242 -4.74 2.06 -14.00
CA ALA A 242 -3.87 0.99 -13.54
C ALA A 242 -4.64 -0.26 -13.07
N SER A 243 -5.96 -0.24 -13.18
CA SER A 243 -6.87 -1.28 -12.70
C SER A 243 -7.31 -2.22 -13.81
N LEU A 244 -7.88 -3.35 -13.42
CA LEU A 244 -8.60 -4.25 -14.31
C LEU A 244 -10.11 -4.09 -14.11
N ASP A 245 -10.88 -4.19 -15.19
CA ASP A 245 -12.33 -4.39 -15.10
C ASP A 245 -12.68 -5.80 -14.59
N PRO A 246 -13.95 -6.11 -14.27
CA PRO A 246 -14.33 -7.39 -13.69
C PRO A 246 -13.95 -8.62 -14.55
N ASP A 247 -14.08 -8.56 -15.87
CA ASP A 247 -13.77 -9.68 -16.78
C ASP A 247 -12.26 -9.91 -16.87
N ALA A 248 -11.47 -8.85 -16.98
CA ALA A 248 -10.02 -8.92 -16.99
C ALA A 248 -9.50 -9.37 -15.61
N PHE A 249 -10.13 -8.93 -14.51
CA PHE A 249 -9.77 -9.37 -13.17
C PHE A 249 -10.09 -10.87 -12.95
N ALA A 250 -11.23 -11.38 -13.43
CA ALA A 250 -11.56 -12.80 -13.40
C ALA A 250 -10.53 -13.64 -14.19
N THR A 251 -10.07 -13.10 -15.32
CA THR A 251 -8.97 -13.70 -16.10
C THR A 251 -7.67 -13.75 -15.29
N TYR A 252 -7.30 -12.64 -14.65
CA TYR A 252 -6.12 -12.55 -13.76
C TYR A 252 -6.17 -13.60 -12.64
N VAL A 253 -7.30 -13.73 -11.95
CA VAL A 253 -7.52 -14.72 -10.89
C VAL A 253 -7.36 -16.15 -11.43
N THR A 254 -7.95 -16.44 -12.59
CA THR A 254 -7.90 -17.74 -13.23
C THR A 254 -6.46 -18.16 -13.57
N LEU A 255 -5.71 -17.26 -14.23
CA LEU A 255 -4.32 -17.51 -14.63
C LEU A 255 -3.41 -17.69 -13.41
N ALA A 256 -3.58 -16.86 -12.38
CA ALA A 256 -2.80 -16.96 -11.14
C ALA A 256 -3.04 -18.32 -10.44
N ARG A 257 -4.30 -18.78 -10.37
CA ARG A 257 -4.64 -20.09 -9.77
C ARG A 257 -4.12 -21.27 -10.59
N GLN A 258 -4.18 -21.17 -11.92
CA GLN A 258 -3.60 -22.20 -12.80
C GLN A 258 -2.08 -22.31 -12.61
N ALA A 259 -1.39 -21.16 -12.49
CA ALA A 259 0.05 -21.12 -12.21
C ALA A 259 0.40 -21.81 -10.88
N ALA A 260 -0.44 -21.67 -9.85
CA ALA A 260 -0.24 -22.32 -8.54
C ALA A 260 -0.48 -23.84 -8.56
N MET A 261 -1.26 -24.35 -9.51
CA MET A 261 -1.51 -25.80 -9.68
C MET A 261 -0.45 -26.50 -10.54
N ALA A 262 0.37 -25.74 -11.24
CA ALA A 262 1.46 -26.32 -12.02
C ALA A 262 2.45 -27.04 -11.08
N PRO A 263 2.94 -28.27 -11.42
CA PRO A 263 3.86 -29.00 -10.56
C PRO A 263 5.10 -28.16 -10.26
N VAL A 264 5.46 -28.03 -8.99
CA VAL A 264 6.76 -27.48 -8.57
C VAL A 264 7.83 -28.44 -9.06
N GLY A 265 8.51 -28.10 -10.15
CA GLY A 265 9.48 -28.99 -10.80
C GLY A 265 9.08 -29.49 -12.19
N GLY A 266 7.89 -29.18 -12.68
CA GLY A 266 7.55 -29.26 -14.09
C GLY A 266 8.28 -28.19 -14.92
N ARG A 267 9.58 -28.08 -14.71
CA ARG A 267 10.50 -27.47 -15.67
C ARG A 267 10.52 -28.44 -16.84
N GLY A 268 9.50 -28.34 -17.72
CA GLY A 268 9.64 -28.84 -19.06
C GLY A 268 10.94 -28.31 -19.63
N SER A 269 11.50 -29.00 -20.61
CA SER A 269 12.74 -28.64 -21.31
C SER A 269 12.79 -27.22 -21.90
N ASP A 270 11.78 -26.40 -21.66
CA ASP A 270 11.65 -24.96 -21.97
C ASP A 270 11.84 -24.02 -20.77
N SER A 271 12.57 -24.45 -19.73
CA SER A 271 12.92 -23.60 -18.57
C SER A 271 13.70 -22.33 -18.94
N SER A 272 14.15 -22.20 -20.19
CA SER A 272 14.77 -20.98 -20.72
C SER A 272 13.80 -19.81 -20.89
N ASN A 273 12.49 -20.05 -21.08
CA ASN A 273 11.52 -18.98 -21.33
C ASN A 273 11.03 -18.30 -20.04
N ALA A 274 10.88 -19.02 -18.93
CA ALA A 274 10.46 -18.43 -17.67
C ALA A 274 11.55 -17.52 -17.06
N THR A 275 12.83 -17.85 -17.26
CA THR A 275 13.96 -17.04 -16.76
C THR A 275 14.25 -15.79 -17.60
N ASN A 276 13.66 -15.70 -18.79
CA ASN A 276 13.88 -14.58 -19.73
C ASN A 276 12.71 -13.60 -19.82
N ASP A 277 11.65 -13.77 -19.01
CA ASP A 277 10.54 -12.81 -19.00
C ASP A 277 11.01 -11.47 -18.41
N VAL A 278 10.91 -10.42 -19.20
CA VAL A 278 11.39 -9.07 -18.84
C VAL A 278 10.74 -8.55 -17.56
N ARG A 279 9.52 -9.03 -17.22
CA ARG A 279 8.77 -8.66 -16.01
C ARG A 279 9.44 -9.13 -14.73
N ILE A 280 10.24 -10.19 -14.79
CA ILE A 280 10.97 -10.68 -13.61
C ILE A 280 12.02 -9.65 -13.19
N GLY A 281 12.75 -9.08 -14.12
CA GLY A 281 13.79 -8.12 -13.80
C GLY A 281 14.90 -8.72 -12.94
N THR A 282 15.52 -7.89 -12.10
CA THR A 282 16.59 -8.34 -11.19
C THR A 282 16.01 -8.92 -9.87
N PRO A 283 16.72 -9.83 -9.19
CA PRO A 283 16.29 -10.32 -7.87
C PRO A 283 16.52 -9.32 -6.73
N LEU A 284 17.11 -8.15 -7.03
CA LEU A 284 17.46 -7.15 -6.02
C LEU A 284 16.37 -6.09 -5.90
N LYS A 285 15.90 -5.84 -4.69
CA LYS A 285 14.99 -4.74 -4.39
C LYS A 285 15.72 -3.40 -4.48
N SER A 286 15.20 -2.52 -5.32
CA SER A 286 15.69 -1.14 -5.48
C SER A 286 14.57 -0.22 -5.90
N VAL A 287 14.78 1.10 -5.74
CA VAL A 287 13.87 2.12 -6.23
C VAL A 287 14.12 2.32 -7.72
N LEU A 288 13.09 2.15 -8.54
CA LEU A 288 13.20 2.41 -9.97
C LEU A 288 13.04 3.90 -10.26
N PRO A 289 13.70 4.44 -11.31
CA PRO A 289 13.58 5.86 -11.66
C PRO A 289 12.15 6.35 -11.84
N ILE A 290 11.24 5.49 -12.36
CA ILE A 290 9.82 5.80 -12.56
C ILE A 290 9.04 5.98 -11.25
N GLU A 291 9.57 5.52 -10.11
CA GLU A 291 8.94 5.63 -8.80
C GLU A 291 9.30 6.92 -8.05
N ASN A 292 10.31 7.68 -8.51
CA ASN A 292 10.87 8.82 -7.77
C ASN A 292 9.85 9.93 -7.49
N ASP A 293 8.90 10.17 -8.40
CA ASP A 293 7.88 11.18 -8.21
C ASP A 293 6.87 10.77 -7.12
N VAL A 294 6.39 9.52 -7.17
CA VAL A 294 5.50 8.96 -6.14
C VAL A 294 6.20 8.91 -4.79
N ARG A 295 7.47 8.48 -4.75
CA ARG A 295 8.28 8.44 -3.52
C ARG A 295 8.30 9.81 -2.81
N ARG A 296 8.51 10.90 -3.55
CA ARG A 296 8.54 12.26 -2.99
C ARG A 296 7.16 12.78 -2.61
N ALA A 297 6.16 12.57 -3.45
CA ALA A 297 4.83 13.13 -3.26
C ALA A 297 4.02 12.40 -2.18
N SER A 298 4.18 11.06 -2.07
CA SER A 298 3.30 10.21 -1.26
C SER A 298 3.88 9.79 0.08
N ARG A 299 5.20 9.90 0.31
CA ARG A 299 5.78 9.69 1.64
C ARG A 299 5.32 10.78 2.60
N GLN A 300 5.28 10.44 3.88
CA GLN A 300 4.96 11.39 4.94
C GLN A 300 6.25 11.91 5.58
N SER A 301 6.16 13.10 6.14
CA SER A 301 7.19 13.74 6.98
C SER A 301 6.60 14.07 8.34
N ILE A 302 7.45 14.35 9.33
CA ILE A 302 7.05 14.98 10.58
C ILE A 302 6.68 16.43 10.28
N VAL A 303 5.47 16.83 10.68
CA VAL A 303 4.85 18.12 10.36
C VAL A 303 4.41 18.80 11.66
N THR A 304 4.58 20.11 11.77
CA THR A 304 4.15 20.91 12.93
C THR A 304 2.63 20.99 13.01
N MET A 305 2.06 20.81 14.21
CA MET A 305 0.62 21.00 14.46
C MET A 305 0.26 22.44 14.80
N ARG A 306 1.22 23.22 15.30
CA ARG A 306 1.12 24.65 15.61
C ARG A 306 2.36 25.39 15.14
N GLU A 307 2.32 26.72 15.19
CA GLU A 307 3.54 27.50 15.02
C GLU A 307 4.50 27.22 16.17
N LEU A 308 5.78 26.98 15.85
CA LEU A 308 6.88 26.78 16.77
C LEU A 308 7.88 27.92 16.63
N HIS A 309 8.33 28.51 17.76
CA HIS A 309 9.30 29.58 17.75
C HIS A 309 10.70 29.13 18.10
N ALA A 310 11.70 29.91 17.70
CA ALA A 310 13.09 29.64 18.09
C ALA A 310 13.23 29.50 19.61
N GLY A 311 13.83 28.40 20.05
CA GLY A 311 13.97 28.01 21.45
C GLY A 311 12.87 27.09 22.00
N ASP A 312 11.74 26.94 21.31
CA ASP A 312 10.70 25.96 21.70
C ASP A 312 11.28 24.54 21.72
N THR A 313 10.90 23.76 22.74
CA THR A 313 11.22 22.33 22.81
C THR A 313 10.11 21.54 22.17
N ILE A 314 10.46 20.64 21.25
CA ILE A 314 9.50 19.79 20.52
C ILE A 314 8.97 18.70 21.44
N THR A 315 7.64 18.60 21.53
CA THR A 315 6.92 17.53 22.23
C THR A 315 6.07 16.73 21.23
N SER A 316 5.58 15.56 21.63
CA SER A 316 4.70 14.73 20.79
C SER A 316 3.38 15.42 20.41
N SER A 317 2.91 16.41 21.20
CA SER A 317 1.71 17.19 20.89
C SER A 317 1.95 18.31 19.87
N ASP A 318 3.20 18.60 19.54
CA ASP A 318 3.57 19.66 18.60
C ASP A 318 3.68 19.17 17.16
N VAL A 319 3.69 17.85 16.95
CA VAL A 319 3.98 17.25 15.65
C VAL A 319 2.99 16.15 15.27
N THR A 320 2.80 15.97 13.98
CA THR A 320 2.05 14.89 13.36
C THR A 320 2.77 14.41 12.10
N PHE A 321 2.14 13.52 11.32
CA PHE A 321 2.73 12.96 10.11
C PHE A 321 1.83 13.24 8.91
N LYS A 322 2.36 13.91 7.89
CA LYS A 322 1.62 14.25 6.67
C LYS A 322 2.51 14.22 5.43
N ARG A 323 1.90 14.07 4.27
CA ARG A 323 2.54 14.25 2.97
C ARG A 323 2.89 15.73 2.73
N PRO A 324 3.98 16.03 1.99
CA PRO A 324 4.87 15.13 1.26
C PRO A 324 6.09 14.68 2.08
N GLY A 325 6.90 13.77 1.51
CA GLY A 325 8.16 13.32 2.06
C GLY A 325 9.32 14.31 1.80
N SER A 326 9.13 15.57 2.16
CA SER A 326 10.12 16.65 1.97
C SER A 326 10.84 17.07 3.25
N GLY A 327 10.41 16.54 4.40
CA GLY A 327 10.98 16.83 5.73
C GLY A 327 11.59 15.60 6.38
N ILE A 328 11.74 15.66 7.70
CA ILE A 328 12.25 14.57 8.53
C ILE A 328 11.30 13.37 8.44
N GLU A 329 11.86 12.18 8.18
CA GLU A 329 11.08 10.95 8.05
C GLU A 329 10.42 10.54 9.38
N PRO A 330 9.21 9.95 9.38
CA PRO A 330 8.47 9.60 10.58
C PRO A 330 9.21 8.69 11.57
N TRP A 331 10.07 7.78 11.10
CA TRP A 331 10.83 6.87 11.96
C TRP A 331 11.85 7.59 12.86
N ARG A 332 12.19 8.85 12.53
CA ARG A 332 13.12 9.67 13.31
C ARG A 332 12.43 10.48 14.42
N LEU A 333 11.15 10.20 14.71
CA LEU A 333 10.39 10.92 15.74
C LEU A 333 11.15 10.97 17.08
N ASP A 334 11.65 9.84 17.55
CA ASP A 334 12.37 9.76 18.84
C ASP A 334 13.66 10.59 18.87
N GLU A 335 14.26 10.87 17.69
CA GLU A 335 15.48 11.70 17.58
C GLU A 335 15.19 13.18 17.74
N ILE A 336 13.96 13.62 17.43
CA ILE A 336 13.60 15.06 17.46
C ILE A 336 12.84 15.49 18.70
N LEU A 337 12.20 14.55 19.41
CA LEU A 337 11.51 14.87 20.66
C LEU A 337 12.53 15.34 21.72
N GLY A 338 12.22 16.49 22.35
CA GLY A 338 13.10 17.15 23.31
C GLY A 338 14.17 18.05 22.70
N ARG A 339 14.33 18.09 21.37
CA ARG A 339 15.23 19.06 20.69
C ARG A 339 14.59 20.44 20.63
N HIS A 340 15.41 21.47 20.41
CA HIS A 340 14.97 22.86 20.30
C HIS A 340 14.87 23.29 18.84
N ILE A 341 13.87 24.14 18.56
CA ILE A 341 13.69 24.81 17.27
C ILE A 341 14.70 25.96 17.14
N THR A 342 15.34 26.08 15.97
CA THR A 342 16.34 27.12 15.70
C THR A 342 15.75 28.41 15.12
N ARG A 343 14.59 28.33 14.46
CA ARG A 343 13.88 29.45 13.81
C ARG A 343 12.38 29.22 13.88
N THR A 344 11.59 30.26 13.69
CA THR A 344 10.13 30.10 13.63
C THR A 344 9.72 29.22 12.47
N VAL A 345 8.89 28.19 12.74
CA VAL A 345 8.28 27.28 11.77
C VAL A 345 6.77 27.39 11.91
N GLU A 346 6.10 27.73 10.81
CA GLU A 346 4.64 27.86 10.79
C GLU A 346 3.94 26.50 11.04
N ALA A 347 2.69 26.55 11.49
CA ALA A 347 1.84 25.33 11.59
C ALA A 347 1.67 24.65 10.24
N ASP A 348 1.44 23.32 10.25
CA ASP A 348 1.21 22.48 9.09
C ASP A 348 2.38 22.49 8.08
N THR A 349 3.61 22.57 8.59
CA THR A 349 4.86 22.66 7.81
C THR A 349 5.76 21.46 8.12
N PRO A 350 6.29 20.73 7.09
CA PRO A 350 7.27 19.67 7.30
C PRO A 350 8.54 20.22 7.98
N LEU A 351 8.93 19.59 9.08
CA LEU A 351 10.20 19.87 9.77
C LEU A 351 11.38 19.31 8.98
N THR A 352 12.48 20.05 9.00
CA THR A 352 13.77 19.64 8.41
C THR A 352 14.87 19.63 9.46
N ASP A 353 16.01 18.98 9.19
CA ASP A 353 17.16 18.99 10.09
C ASP A 353 17.70 20.43 10.34
N ALA A 354 17.51 21.34 9.39
CA ALA A 354 17.91 22.77 9.53
C ALA A 354 17.06 23.54 10.56
N ASP A 355 15.89 23.02 10.92
CA ASP A 355 14.99 23.63 11.91
C ASP A 355 15.35 23.26 13.35
N LEU A 356 16.31 22.33 13.55
CA LEU A 356 16.64 21.71 14.83
C LEU A 356 18.02 22.13 15.33
N ALA A 357 18.13 22.42 16.67
CA ALA A 357 19.40 22.68 17.34
C ALA A 357 20.09 21.37 17.78
#